data_3a5911bc9d1906b7f626734d869771d3
#
_entry.id   3a5911bc9d1906b7f626734d869771d3
#
_cell.length_a   1.000
_cell.length_b   1.000
_cell.length_c   1.000
_cell.angle_alpha   90.00
_cell.angle_beta   90.00
_cell.angle_gamma   90.00
#
_symmetry.space_group_name_H-M   'P 1'
#
loop_
_entity.id
_entity.type
_entity.pdbx_description
1 polymer ?
#
loop_
_entity_poly.entity_id
_entity_poly.type
_entity_poly.pdbx_seq_one_letter_code
_entity_poly.pdbx_strand_id
1 'polypeptide(L)'
;LLYSLNSTLSGLVAVHLRRGDYRRHCPRLAGWDSTYNGLNQYPSLPDKFDPSPYKDDREAREAYYMRHCLPTVEQIVENLRTVRAENPGLRRVYVLTNAWGWWLSGLKSALQKDGWEDLKSSLDIHLDAAQIQVAMAVDMAIAEKAEVFVGNGVSAQFHLVPFP
;
A
#
# COMPACT_ATOMS: atom_id res chain seq x y z
N LEU A 1 -27.73 8.85 -5.95
CA LEU A 1 -27.14 8.90 -4.61
C LEU A 1 -25.89 9.77 -4.70
N LEU A 2 -26.04 11.06 -4.38
CA LEU A 2 -24.91 11.98 -4.18
C LEU A 2 -24.24 11.58 -2.87
N TYR A 3 -23.20 10.77 -2.95
CA TYR A 3 -22.28 10.59 -1.82
C TYR A 3 -21.70 11.96 -1.49
N SER A 4 -21.82 12.38 -0.25
CA SER A 4 -21.13 13.57 0.24
C SER A 4 -19.64 13.44 -0.11
N LEU A 5 -19.10 14.41 -0.83
CA LEU A 5 -17.71 14.46 -1.27
C LEU A 5 -16.71 14.41 -0.09
N ASN A 6 -17.19 14.67 1.13
CA ASN A 6 -16.39 14.74 2.36
C ASN A 6 -16.59 13.56 3.34
N SER A 7 -17.21 12.44 2.93
CA SER A 7 -17.41 11.33 3.85
C SER A 7 -16.21 10.37 3.86
N THR A 8 -15.57 10.23 5.01
CA THR A 8 -14.56 9.18 5.27
C THR A 8 -15.23 7.81 5.33
N LEU A 9 -14.60 6.81 4.76
CA LEU A 9 -15.00 5.40 4.88
C LEU A 9 -14.46 4.84 6.20
N SER A 10 -15.18 5.11 7.29
CA SER A 10 -14.79 4.71 8.64
C SER A 10 -14.47 3.22 8.74
N GLY A 11 -13.44 2.86 9.48
CA GLY A 11 -12.96 1.49 9.66
C GLY A 11 -12.24 0.88 8.45
N LEU A 12 -11.96 1.68 7.40
CA LEU A 12 -11.26 1.23 6.20
C LEU A 12 -9.80 1.66 6.20
N VAL A 13 -8.89 0.69 6.04
CA VAL A 13 -7.53 0.97 5.59
C VAL A 13 -7.41 0.66 4.09
N ALA A 14 -6.92 1.60 3.31
CA ALA A 14 -6.55 1.37 1.92
C ALA A 14 -5.04 1.15 1.83
N VAL A 15 -4.62 0.06 1.18
CA VAL A 15 -3.21 -0.27 1.02
C VAL A 15 -2.85 -0.39 -0.45
N HIS A 16 -1.83 0.36 -0.88
CA HIS A 16 -1.33 0.29 -2.24
C HIS A 16 -0.14 -0.64 -2.35
N LEU A 17 -0.29 -1.74 -3.09
CA LEU A 17 0.70 -2.80 -3.25
C LEU A 17 0.96 -3.05 -4.74
N ARG A 18 1.88 -2.31 -5.32
CA ARG A 18 2.33 -2.60 -6.68
C ARG A 18 3.22 -3.83 -6.70
N ARG A 19 2.92 -4.82 -7.58
CA ARG A 19 3.57 -6.13 -7.59
C ARG A 19 4.16 -6.53 -8.95
N GLY A 20 3.39 -6.44 -10.01
CA GLY A 20 3.72 -7.00 -11.32
C GLY A 20 5.16 -6.72 -11.80
N ASP A 21 5.41 -5.51 -12.22
CA ASP A 21 6.71 -5.04 -12.70
C ASP A 21 7.75 -4.83 -11.59
N TYR A 22 7.33 -4.67 -10.33
CA TYR A 22 8.21 -4.39 -9.20
C TYR A 22 9.15 -5.54 -8.83
N ARG A 23 8.83 -6.78 -9.20
CA ARG A 23 9.75 -7.91 -9.04
C ARG A 23 11.12 -7.68 -9.71
N ARG A 24 11.15 -6.92 -10.81
CA ARG A 24 12.39 -6.56 -11.51
C ARG A 24 12.89 -5.18 -11.13
N HIS A 25 11.98 -4.28 -10.76
CA HIS A 25 12.31 -2.88 -10.48
C HIS A 25 12.97 -2.72 -9.11
N CYS A 26 12.42 -3.34 -8.07
CA CYS A 26 12.92 -3.18 -6.70
C CYS A 26 14.38 -3.61 -6.49
N PRO A 27 14.85 -4.76 -7.03
CA PRO A 27 16.26 -5.13 -6.95
C PRO A 27 17.18 -4.14 -7.69
N ARG A 28 16.71 -3.54 -8.79
CA ARG A 28 17.48 -2.51 -9.51
C ARG A 28 17.63 -1.24 -8.70
N LEU A 29 16.58 -0.80 -8.01
CA LEU A 29 16.63 0.37 -7.12
C LEU A 29 17.68 0.18 -6.02
N ALA A 30 17.72 -1.01 -5.40
CA ALA A 30 18.73 -1.37 -4.41
C ALA A 30 20.17 -1.35 -5.00
N GLY A 31 20.30 -1.85 -6.23
CA GLY A 31 21.59 -1.86 -6.93
C GLY A 31 22.09 -0.47 -7.33
N TRP A 32 21.18 0.47 -7.55
CA TRP A 32 21.51 1.86 -7.91
C TRP A 32 21.62 2.78 -6.70
N ASP A 33 21.41 2.28 -5.50
CA ASP A 33 21.34 3.06 -4.27
C ASP A 33 20.35 4.23 -4.35
N SER A 34 19.21 4.00 -5.02
CA SER A 34 18.19 5.02 -5.23
C SER A 34 17.54 5.41 -3.92
N THR A 35 17.30 6.69 -3.71
CA THR A 35 16.57 7.20 -2.55
C THR A 35 15.13 7.54 -2.94
N TYR A 36 14.19 7.41 -2.01
CA TYR A 36 12.80 7.83 -2.20
C TYR A 36 12.64 9.31 -1.85
N ASN A 37 13.43 10.14 -2.48
CA ASN A 37 13.60 11.55 -2.13
C ASN A 37 12.30 12.33 -2.02
N GLY A 38 11.31 12.05 -2.88
CA GLY A 38 10.03 12.73 -2.84
C GLY A 38 9.32 12.57 -1.50
N LEU A 39 9.25 11.35 -0.97
CA LEU A 39 8.60 11.04 0.29
C LEU A 39 9.39 11.54 1.50
N ASN A 40 10.72 11.40 1.46
CA ASN A 40 11.59 11.83 2.53
C ASN A 40 11.55 13.35 2.78
N GLN A 41 11.11 14.13 1.80
CA GLN A 41 10.97 15.58 1.91
C GLN A 41 9.75 16.04 2.72
N TYR A 42 8.76 15.15 2.94
CA TYR A 42 7.56 15.49 3.70
C TYR A 42 7.77 15.22 5.20
N PRO A 43 7.87 16.27 6.05
CA PRO A 43 8.11 16.08 7.49
C PRO A 43 7.00 15.31 8.19
N SER A 44 5.76 15.41 7.68
CA SER A 44 4.57 14.76 8.23
C SER A 44 4.51 13.24 8.03
N LEU A 45 5.32 12.68 7.12
CA LEU A 45 5.34 11.24 6.92
C LEU A 45 6.22 10.57 7.99
N PRO A 46 5.67 9.62 8.76
CA PRO A 46 6.37 8.98 9.87
C PRO A 46 7.48 8.05 9.39
N ASP A 47 7.28 7.38 8.25
CA ASP A 47 8.24 6.42 7.71
C ASP A 47 9.20 7.10 6.74
N LYS A 48 10.46 7.23 7.16
CA LYS A 48 11.53 7.78 6.34
C LYS A 48 12.38 6.66 5.78
N PHE A 49 12.54 6.67 4.45
CA PHE A 49 13.44 5.73 3.80
C PHE A 49 14.89 6.22 3.93
N ASP A 50 15.68 5.54 4.75
CA ASP A 50 17.09 5.83 4.93
C ASP A 50 17.94 4.55 4.82
N PRO A 51 18.58 4.29 3.66
CA PRO A 51 19.46 3.15 3.47
C PRO A 51 20.88 3.34 4.05
N SER A 52 21.21 4.54 4.54
CA SER A 52 22.56 4.88 4.99
C SER A 52 23.17 3.92 6.02
N PRO A 53 22.40 3.35 6.99
CA PRO A 53 22.94 2.36 7.92
C PRO A 53 23.45 1.07 7.25
N TYR A 54 23.04 0.80 6.03
CA TYR A 54 23.33 -0.44 5.28
C TYR A 54 24.27 -0.22 4.09
N LYS A 55 24.92 0.96 3.98
CA LYS A 55 25.73 1.33 2.79
C LYS A 55 26.88 0.35 2.52
N ASP A 56 27.49 -0.19 3.57
CA ASP A 56 28.64 -1.08 3.49
C ASP A 56 28.25 -2.58 3.49
N ASP A 57 26.96 -2.89 3.65
CA ASP A 57 26.41 -4.25 3.60
C ASP A 57 25.37 -4.34 2.48
N ARG A 58 25.81 -4.90 1.35
CA ARG A 58 24.96 -5.03 0.16
C ARG A 58 23.71 -5.88 0.41
N GLU A 59 23.84 -6.97 1.15
CA GLU A 59 22.72 -7.91 1.40
C GLU A 59 21.68 -7.26 2.34
N ALA A 60 22.13 -6.67 3.43
CA ALA A 60 21.26 -5.95 4.36
C ALA A 60 20.57 -4.77 3.67
N ARG A 61 21.29 -4.03 2.81
CA ARG A 61 20.74 -2.94 2.00
C ARG A 61 19.66 -3.44 1.05
N GLU A 62 19.90 -4.51 0.28
CA GLU A 62 18.92 -5.09 -0.62
C GLU A 62 17.67 -5.55 0.15
N ALA A 63 17.84 -6.23 1.28
CA ALA A 63 16.74 -6.64 2.15
C ALA A 63 15.91 -5.44 2.65
N TYR A 64 16.56 -4.34 3.02
CA TYR A 64 15.91 -3.10 3.42
C TYR A 64 15.07 -2.51 2.27
N TYR A 65 15.65 -2.39 1.06
CA TYR A 65 14.91 -1.94 -0.12
C TYR A 65 13.71 -2.83 -0.44
N MET A 66 13.90 -4.16 -0.40
CA MET A 66 12.84 -5.10 -0.72
C MET A 66 11.66 -5.02 0.26
N ARG A 67 11.94 -4.80 1.55
CA ARG A 67 10.89 -4.62 2.56
C ARG A 67 9.98 -3.43 2.24
N HIS A 68 10.53 -2.32 1.77
CA HIS A 68 9.78 -1.11 1.46
C HIS A 68 9.17 -1.13 0.05
N CYS A 69 9.80 -1.79 -0.90
CA CYS A 69 9.43 -1.79 -2.29
C CYS A 69 8.54 -2.98 -2.69
N LEU A 70 8.84 -4.17 -2.18
CA LEU A 70 8.16 -5.42 -2.54
C LEU A 70 7.97 -6.33 -1.31
N PRO A 71 7.26 -5.86 -0.26
CA PRO A 71 7.12 -6.62 0.98
C PRO A 71 6.48 -7.98 0.76
N THR A 72 6.85 -8.97 1.58
CA THR A 72 6.20 -10.29 1.58
C THR A 72 4.79 -10.22 2.15
N VAL A 73 4.00 -11.30 1.99
CA VAL A 73 2.65 -11.36 2.58
C VAL A 73 2.72 -11.22 4.10
N GLU A 74 3.69 -11.87 4.73
CA GLU A 74 3.91 -11.82 6.18
C GLU A 74 4.23 -10.42 6.66
N GLN A 75 5.11 -9.70 5.94
CA GLN A 75 5.46 -8.31 6.24
C GLN A 75 4.28 -7.37 6.07
N ILE A 76 3.43 -7.58 5.06
CA ILE A 76 2.21 -6.81 4.85
C ILE A 76 1.24 -7.03 6.02
N VAL A 77 1.02 -8.28 6.43
CA VAL A 77 0.14 -8.62 7.55
C VAL A 77 0.65 -7.99 8.85
N GLU A 78 1.95 -8.07 9.12
CA GLU A 78 2.57 -7.48 10.31
C GLU A 78 2.42 -5.94 10.33
N ASN A 79 2.70 -5.27 9.21
CA ASN A 79 2.52 -3.83 9.09
C ASN A 79 1.07 -3.41 9.30
N LEU A 80 0.12 -4.11 8.68
CA LEU A 80 -1.30 -3.80 8.85
C LEU A 80 -1.80 -4.11 10.27
N ARG A 81 -1.21 -5.08 10.97
CA ARG A 81 -1.49 -5.33 12.39
C ARG A 81 -1.04 -4.15 13.26
N THR A 82 0.16 -3.59 12.99
CA THR A 82 0.65 -2.39 13.66
C THR A 82 -0.28 -1.19 13.42
N VAL A 83 -0.65 -0.95 12.16
CA VAL A 83 -1.60 0.12 11.77
C VAL A 83 -2.94 -0.04 12.50
N ARG A 84 -3.46 -1.28 12.60
CA ARG A 84 -4.71 -1.55 13.33
C ARG A 84 -4.58 -1.35 14.84
N ALA A 85 -3.42 -1.64 15.41
CA ALA A 85 -3.17 -1.40 16.84
C ALA A 85 -3.18 0.10 17.18
N GLU A 86 -2.65 0.94 16.26
CA GLU A 86 -2.66 2.39 16.37
C GLU A 86 -4.06 3.00 16.06
N ASN A 87 -4.87 2.29 15.27
CA ASN A 87 -6.20 2.70 14.84
C ASN A 87 -7.25 1.62 15.14
N PRO A 88 -7.71 1.46 16.39
CA PRO A 88 -8.53 0.31 16.83
C PRO A 88 -9.90 0.19 16.15
N GLY A 89 -10.34 1.22 15.42
CA GLY A 89 -11.58 1.22 14.62
C GLY A 89 -11.48 0.43 13.31
N LEU A 90 -10.27 0.17 12.81
CA LEU A 90 -10.06 -0.48 11.51
C LEU A 90 -10.51 -1.95 11.52
N ARG A 91 -11.34 -2.31 10.54
CA ARG A 91 -11.87 -3.67 10.32
C ARG A 91 -11.77 -4.11 8.88
N ARG A 92 -11.70 -3.15 7.93
CA ARG A 92 -11.81 -3.38 6.49
C ARG A 92 -10.51 -3.03 5.80
N VAL A 93 -10.14 -3.81 4.77
CA VAL A 93 -8.95 -3.55 3.95
C VAL A 93 -9.35 -3.45 2.48
N TYR A 94 -8.91 -2.39 1.83
CA TYR A 94 -8.97 -2.27 0.39
C TYR A 94 -7.56 -2.29 -0.21
N VAL A 95 -7.30 -3.26 -1.10
CA VAL A 95 -5.98 -3.45 -1.71
C VAL A 95 -5.97 -2.90 -3.12
N LEU A 96 -5.29 -1.77 -3.31
CA LEU A 96 -4.99 -1.22 -4.64
C LEU A 96 -3.77 -1.97 -5.19
N THR A 97 -3.95 -2.73 -6.28
CA THR A 97 -2.85 -3.58 -6.75
C THR A 97 -2.99 -3.96 -8.22
N ASN A 98 -1.83 -4.18 -8.86
CA ASN A 98 -1.71 -4.84 -10.15
C ASN A 98 -1.19 -6.29 -10.02
N ALA A 99 -1.38 -6.90 -8.86
CA ALA A 99 -0.94 -8.27 -8.58
C ALA A 99 -1.78 -9.31 -9.32
N TRP A 100 -1.22 -10.50 -9.48
CA TRP A 100 -1.96 -11.66 -9.98
C TRP A 100 -2.98 -12.15 -8.95
N GLY A 101 -4.13 -12.65 -9.43
CA GLY A 101 -5.23 -13.11 -8.58
C GLY A 101 -4.84 -14.16 -7.55
N TRP A 102 -3.97 -15.11 -7.90
CA TRP A 102 -3.49 -16.14 -6.97
C TRP A 102 -2.71 -15.56 -5.77
N TRP A 103 -1.87 -14.55 -6.02
CA TRP A 103 -1.13 -13.88 -4.96
C TRP A 103 -2.08 -13.07 -4.05
N LEU A 104 -3.01 -12.36 -4.66
CA LEU A 104 -4.02 -11.58 -3.94
C LEU A 104 -4.92 -12.48 -3.08
N SER A 105 -5.30 -13.66 -3.58
CA SER A 105 -6.05 -14.66 -2.79
C SER A 105 -5.25 -15.12 -1.56
N GLY A 106 -3.96 -15.34 -1.71
CA GLY A 106 -3.06 -15.66 -0.61
C GLY A 106 -2.99 -14.56 0.44
N LEU A 107 -2.85 -13.29 0.00
CA LEU A 107 -2.84 -12.14 0.88
C LEU A 107 -4.17 -12.00 1.64
N LYS A 108 -5.30 -12.08 0.92
CA LYS A 108 -6.64 -12.00 1.54
C LYS A 108 -6.82 -13.10 2.59
N SER A 109 -6.42 -14.33 2.30
CA SER A 109 -6.49 -15.43 3.26
C SER A 109 -5.64 -15.17 4.51
N ALA A 110 -4.44 -14.62 4.35
CA ALA A 110 -3.56 -14.29 5.47
C ALA A 110 -4.15 -13.16 6.34
N LEU A 111 -4.68 -12.12 5.72
CA LEU A 111 -5.35 -11.01 6.42
C LEU A 111 -6.62 -11.47 7.16
N GLN A 112 -7.41 -12.35 6.53
CA GLN A 112 -8.59 -12.92 7.17
C GLN A 112 -8.24 -13.72 8.43
N LYS A 113 -7.16 -14.52 8.37
CA LYS A 113 -6.62 -15.24 9.55
C LYS A 113 -6.12 -14.31 10.63
N ASP A 114 -5.63 -13.13 10.25
CA ASP A 114 -5.21 -12.08 11.18
C ASP A 114 -6.38 -11.28 11.79
N GLY A 115 -7.63 -11.58 11.38
CA GLY A 115 -8.84 -10.99 11.97
C GLY A 115 -9.37 -9.74 11.23
N TRP A 116 -8.98 -9.52 9.98
CA TRP A 116 -9.63 -8.52 9.13
C TRP A 116 -10.95 -9.09 8.57
N GLU A 117 -12.01 -8.27 8.57
CA GLU A 117 -13.38 -8.75 8.33
C GLU A 117 -13.82 -8.60 6.88
N ASP A 118 -13.59 -7.43 6.24
CA ASP A 118 -13.98 -7.15 4.86
C ASP A 118 -12.74 -6.82 4.02
N LEU A 119 -12.45 -7.70 3.06
CA LEU A 119 -11.25 -7.67 2.25
C LEU A 119 -11.64 -7.48 0.78
N LYS A 120 -11.43 -6.29 0.26
CA LYS A 120 -11.67 -5.92 -1.14
C LYS A 120 -10.38 -5.48 -1.83
N SER A 121 -10.42 -5.45 -3.13
CA SER A 121 -9.28 -5.03 -3.95
C SER A 121 -9.74 -4.41 -5.26
N SER A 122 -8.83 -3.82 -6.01
CA SER A 122 -9.05 -3.33 -7.37
C SER A 122 -9.70 -4.38 -8.28
N LEU A 123 -9.42 -5.68 -8.07
CA LEU A 123 -9.96 -6.78 -8.88
C LEU A 123 -11.39 -7.17 -8.52
N ASP A 124 -11.93 -6.73 -7.38
CA ASP A 124 -13.28 -7.02 -6.94
C ASP A 124 -14.31 -5.96 -7.40
N ILE A 125 -13.83 -4.87 -8.00
CA ILE A 125 -14.70 -3.81 -8.50
C ILE A 125 -15.19 -4.21 -9.89
N HIS A 126 -16.50 -4.31 -10.04
CA HIS A 126 -17.14 -4.55 -11.34
C HIS A 126 -17.27 -3.20 -12.07
N LEU A 127 -16.46 -3.02 -13.09
CA LEU A 127 -16.44 -1.83 -13.93
C LEU A 127 -16.98 -2.17 -15.32
N ASP A 128 -17.77 -1.29 -15.88
CA ASP A 128 -18.16 -1.36 -17.31
C ASP A 128 -17.00 -0.92 -18.23
N ALA A 129 -17.21 -1.04 -19.54
CA ALA A 129 -16.17 -0.74 -20.53
C ALA A 129 -15.67 0.72 -20.49
N ALA A 130 -16.52 1.67 -20.11
CA ALA A 130 -16.13 3.08 -19.95
C ALA A 130 -15.40 3.31 -18.63
N GLN A 131 -15.85 2.69 -17.54
CA GLN A 131 -15.28 2.80 -16.22
C GLN A 131 -13.89 2.16 -16.13
N ILE A 132 -13.62 1.10 -16.90
CA ILE A 132 -12.28 0.46 -16.97
C ILE A 132 -11.21 1.47 -17.38
N GLN A 133 -11.54 2.44 -18.23
CA GLN A 133 -10.59 3.48 -18.66
C GLN A 133 -10.17 4.42 -17.50
N VAL A 134 -10.99 4.49 -16.46
CA VAL A 134 -10.76 5.32 -15.28
C VAL A 134 -10.59 4.50 -14.00
N ALA A 135 -10.33 3.21 -14.12
CA ALA A 135 -10.22 2.29 -12.98
C ALA A 135 -9.23 2.79 -11.89
N MET A 136 -8.12 3.37 -12.34
CA MET A 136 -7.12 3.95 -11.41
C MET A 136 -7.70 5.14 -10.62
N ALA A 137 -8.55 5.96 -11.24
CA ALA A 137 -9.20 7.08 -10.54
C ALA A 137 -10.23 6.57 -9.51
N VAL A 138 -10.88 5.44 -9.77
CA VAL A 138 -11.77 4.78 -8.78
C VAL A 138 -10.96 4.30 -7.58
N ASP A 139 -9.84 3.63 -7.81
CA ASP A 139 -8.91 3.20 -6.75
C ASP A 139 -8.42 4.39 -5.90
N MET A 140 -8.02 5.48 -6.56
CA MET A 140 -7.59 6.70 -5.88
C MET A 140 -8.70 7.32 -5.04
N ALA A 141 -9.93 7.38 -5.55
CA ALA A 141 -11.08 7.92 -4.82
C ALA A 141 -11.44 7.08 -3.58
N ILE A 142 -11.25 5.76 -3.63
CA ILE A 142 -11.42 4.89 -2.46
C ILE A 142 -10.29 5.14 -1.44
N ALA A 143 -9.04 5.25 -1.91
CA ALA A 143 -7.89 5.52 -1.06
C ALA A 143 -8.01 6.88 -0.36
N GLU A 144 -8.47 7.91 -1.06
CA GLU A 144 -8.71 9.24 -0.51
C GLU A 144 -9.75 9.24 0.61
N LYS A 145 -10.75 8.37 0.51
CA LYS A 145 -11.83 8.26 1.49
C LYS A 145 -11.54 7.27 2.62
N ALA A 146 -10.47 6.50 2.54
CA ALA A 146 -10.10 5.58 3.60
C ALA A 146 -9.72 6.35 4.87
N GLU A 147 -10.00 5.75 6.03
CA GLU A 147 -9.59 6.30 7.33
C GLU A 147 -8.07 6.33 7.47
N VAL A 148 -7.41 5.28 6.95
CA VAL A 148 -5.94 5.19 6.89
C VAL A 148 -5.52 4.77 5.50
N PHE A 149 -4.47 5.39 4.97
CA PHE A 149 -3.83 4.98 3.73
C PHE A 149 -2.41 4.52 3.98
N VAL A 150 -2.08 3.32 3.49
CA VAL A 150 -0.73 2.74 3.56
C VAL A 150 -0.24 2.51 2.15
N GLY A 151 0.88 3.09 1.82
CA GLY A 151 1.48 2.87 0.53
C GLY A 151 2.78 2.08 0.59
N ASN A 152 3.23 1.49 -0.51
CA ASN A 152 4.60 1.02 -0.60
C ASN A 152 5.52 2.15 -1.10
N GLY A 153 6.68 2.31 -0.49
CA GLY A 153 7.56 3.48 -0.58
C GLY A 153 8.06 3.93 -1.96
N VAL A 154 7.65 3.30 -3.06
CA VAL A 154 8.15 3.59 -4.42
C VAL A 154 7.04 4.01 -5.38
N SER A 155 5.81 4.07 -4.92
CA SER A 155 4.68 4.39 -5.80
C SER A 155 4.41 5.88 -5.89
N ALA A 156 4.26 6.39 -7.11
CA ALA A 156 3.87 7.77 -7.37
C ALA A 156 2.46 8.16 -6.88
N GLN A 157 1.69 7.21 -6.34
CA GLN A 157 0.34 7.44 -5.82
C GLN A 157 0.29 7.95 -4.37
N PHE A 158 1.40 8.46 -3.86
CA PHE A 158 1.52 8.94 -2.49
C PHE A 158 1.17 10.42 -2.39
N HIS A 159 -0.07 10.76 -2.23
CA HIS A 159 -0.43 12.07 -1.67
C HIS A 159 -1.86 12.11 -1.15
N LEU A 160 -2.24 11.21 -0.27
CA LEU A 160 -3.50 11.40 0.45
C LEU A 160 -3.43 10.72 1.81
N VAL A 161 -2.74 11.35 2.74
CA VAL A 161 -3.07 11.17 4.16
C VAL A 161 -4.17 12.18 4.43
N PRO A 162 -5.35 11.81 4.92
CA PRO A 162 -6.27 12.79 5.44
C PRO A 162 -5.59 13.54 6.58
N PHE A 163 -5.40 14.84 6.39
CA PHE A 163 -5.00 15.71 7.48
C PHE A 163 -6.15 15.80 8.50
N PRO A 164 -5.81 15.85 9.80
CA PRO A 164 -6.80 16.10 10.86
C PRO A 164 -7.46 17.47 10.71
#